data_ff4b698062bc4259edb2720fae3b5257
#
_entry.id   ff4b698062bc4259edb2720fae3b5257
#
_cell.length_a   1.000
_cell.length_b   1.000
_cell.length_c   1.000
_cell.angle_alpha   90.00
_cell.angle_beta   90.00
_cell.angle_gamma   90.00
#
_symmetry.space_group_name_H-M   'P 1'
#
loop_
_entity.id
_entity.type
_entity.pdbx_description
1 polymer ?
#
loop_
_entity_poly.entity_id
_entity_poly.type
_entity_poly.pdbx_seq_one_letter_code
_entity_poly.pdbx_strand_id
1 'polypeptide(L)'
;MANDKQCQDDESLREGIVRHEWEQFQQVNNEGGPANCQGNWPMFHQMRLSQFLTWPHPLLASYADDLDQADAQGRNLLTEKYGRMMESTAPDQYHSSIAPYLPKLGLDRQEQQEHIIDRQVAWAKDFRERYPRLGQEMRVLRTSEDTPEATSFETYLRGELGTYSARTLDLYQSMVDRIQARGGNLTEETILATVQMNGFETLDEAEQAQNRPPESQS
;
A
#
# COMPACT_ATOMS: atom_id res chain seq x y z
N MET A 1 22.93 -17.44 13.83
CA MET A 1 21.92 -18.45 14.27
C MET A 1 20.62 -17.80 14.73
N ALA A 2 20.53 -16.94 15.78
CA ALA A 2 19.26 -16.30 16.16
C ALA A 2 18.78 -15.28 15.11
N ASN A 3 19.68 -14.49 14.55
CA ASN A 3 19.39 -13.48 13.53
C ASN A 3 18.94 -14.10 12.20
N ASP A 4 19.54 -15.23 11.82
CA ASP A 4 19.20 -15.94 10.57
C ASP A 4 17.80 -16.57 10.66
N LYS A 5 17.44 -17.09 11.84
CA LYS A 5 16.10 -17.64 12.07
C LYS A 5 15.02 -16.55 12.04
N GLN A 6 15.27 -15.39 12.68
CA GLN A 6 14.35 -14.26 12.64
C GLN A 6 14.15 -13.74 11.21
N CYS A 7 15.20 -13.67 10.41
CA CYS A 7 15.13 -13.24 9.01
C CYS A 7 14.26 -14.20 8.17
N GLN A 8 14.42 -15.52 8.36
CA GLN A 8 13.61 -16.54 7.69
C GLN A 8 12.14 -16.51 8.14
N ASP A 9 11.90 -16.29 9.44
CA ASP A 9 10.55 -16.17 9.98
C ASP A 9 9.83 -14.92 9.40
N ASP A 10 10.55 -13.80 9.28
CA ASP A 10 10.00 -12.56 8.68
C ASP A 10 9.72 -12.71 7.17
N GLU A 11 10.59 -13.40 6.42
CA GLU A 11 10.40 -13.68 5.01
C GLU A 11 9.13 -14.54 4.78
N SER A 12 9.01 -15.63 5.55
CA SER A 12 7.84 -16.50 5.49
C SER A 12 6.55 -15.77 5.84
N LEU A 13 6.59 -14.87 6.83
CA LEU A 13 5.45 -14.07 7.25
C LEU A 13 5.01 -13.09 6.16
N ARG A 14 5.97 -12.37 5.53
CA ARG A 14 5.67 -11.45 4.40
C ARG A 14 5.02 -12.18 3.23
N GLU A 15 5.60 -13.31 2.83
CA GLU A 15 5.05 -14.13 1.74
C GLU A 15 3.64 -14.66 2.08
N GLY A 16 3.41 -15.05 3.33
CA GLY A 16 2.09 -15.46 3.81
C GLY A 16 1.05 -14.33 3.68
N ILE A 17 1.40 -13.13 4.13
CA ILE A 17 0.54 -11.95 4.04
C ILE A 17 0.22 -11.62 2.56
N VAL A 18 1.23 -11.60 1.68
CA VAL A 18 1.03 -11.28 0.24
C VAL A 18 0.10 -12.29 -0.42
N ARG A 19 0.22 -13.58 -0.09
CA ARG A 19 -0.67 -14.63 -0.61
C ARG A 19 -2.10 -14.48 -0.10
N HIS A 20 -2.26 -14.21 1.19
CA HIS A 20 -3.55 -13.99 1.81
C HIS A 20 -4.28 -12.78 1.19
N GLU A 21 -3.58 -11.65 1.03
CA GLU A 21 -4.13 -10.50 0.33
C GLU A 21 -4.50 -10.82 -1.13
N TRP A 22 -3.68 -11.61 -1.82
CA TRP A 22 -4.00 -12.03 -3.19
C TRP A 22 -5.28 -12.84 -3.25
N GLU A 23 -5.49 -13.78 -2.33
CA GLU A 23 -6.71 -14.58 -2.24
C GLU A 23 -7.94 -13.69 -1.99
N GLN A 24 -7.82 -12.73 -1.07
CA GLN A 24 -8.88 -11.73 -0.84
C GLN A 24 -9.11 -10.85 -2.06
N PHE A 25 -8.03 -10.44 -2.76
CA PHE A 25 -8.12 -9.59 -3.95
C PHE A 25 -8.84 -10.28 -5.11
N GLN A 26 -8.66 -11.58 -5.30
CA GLN A 26 -9.38 -12.34 -6.32
C GLN A 26 -10.91 -12.38 -6.08
N GLN A 27 -11.35 -12.12 -4.86
CA GLN A 27 -12.77 -12.09 -4.48
C GLN A 27 -13.39 -10.68 -4.59
N VAL A 28 -12.59 -9.64 -4.86
CA VAL A 28 -13.10 -8.28 -5.06
C VAL A 28 -13.91 -8.20 -6.34
N ASN A 29 -15.20 -7.85 -6.21
CA ASN A 29 -16.09 -7.69 -7.34
C ASN A 29 -16.20 -6.19 -7.70
N ASN A 30 -15.80 -5.85 -8.91
CA ASN A 30 -16.01 -4.52 -9.49
C ASN A 30 -17.16 -4.57 -10.49
N GLU A 31 -18.06 -3.59 -10.47
CA GLU A 31 -19.19 -3.52 -11.42
C GLU A 31 -18.73 -3.42 -12.89
N GLY A 32 -17.52 -2.90 -13.13
CA GLY A 32 -16.88 -2.84 -14.46
C GLY A 32 -16.14 -4.13 -14.87
N GLY A 33 -16.27 -5.23 -14.13
CA GLY A 33 -15.49 -6.45 -14.32
C GLY A 33 -14.17 -6.47 -13.55
N PRO A 34 -13.40 -7.57 -13.63
CA PRO A 34 -12.13 -7.72 -12.89
C PRO A 34 -11.16 -6.58 -13.24
N ALA A 35 -10.53 -6.00 -12.22
CA ALA A 35 -9.45 -5.05 -12.45
C ALA A 35 -8.30 -5.73 -13.22
N ASN A 36 -7.65 -5.01 -14.15
CA ASN A 36 -6.56 -5.55 -14.96
C ASN A 36 -5.42 -6.18 -14.13
N CYS A 37 -5.26 -5.76 -12.89
CA CYS A 37 -4.26 -6.28 -11.95
C CYS A 37 -4.70 -7.57 -11.25
N GLN A 38 -6.00 -7.95 -11.25
CA GLN A 38 -6.48 -9.18 -10.60
C GLN A 38 -5.94 -10.47 -11.25
N GLY A 39 -5.45 -10.42 -12.50
CA GLY A 39 -4.80 -11.54 -13.18
C GLY A 39 -3.26 -11.47 -13.16
N ASN A 40 -2.65 -10.47 -12.54
CA ASN A 40 -1.21 -10.22 -12.61
C ASN A 40 -0.53 -10.44 -11.24
N TRP A 41 -0.37 -11.72 -10.87
CA TRP A 41 0.35 -12.11 -9.66
C TRP A 41 1.76 -11.52 -9.55
N PRO A 42 2.63 -11.57 -10.58
CA PRO A 42 3.98 -11.04 -10.44
C PRO A 42 4.01 -9.55 -10.05
N MET A 43 3.15 -8.73 -10.65
CA MET A 43 3.05 -7.30 -10.33
C MET A 43 2.47 -7.09 -8.92
N PHE A 44 1.40 -7.81 -8.55
CA PHE A 44 0.80 -7.71 -7.22
C PHE A 44 1.81 -8.11 -6.15
N HIS A 45 2.48 -9.25 -6.32
CA HIS A 45 3.48 -9.77 -5.41
C HIS A 45 4.62 -8.75 -5.20
N GLN A 46 5.20 -8.23 -6.28
CA GLN A 46 6.27 -7.25 -6.20
C GLN A 46 5.82 -5.98 -5.43
N MET A 47 4.66 -5.43 -5.77
CA MET A 47 4.16 -4.22 -5.12
C MET A 47 3.89 -4.41 -3.63
N ARG A 48 3.29 -5.55 -3.25
CA ARG A 48 3.00 -5.81 -1.83
C ARG A 48 4.24 -6.20 -1.06
N LEU A 49 5.10 -7.03 -1.63
CA LEU A 49 6.34 -7.45 -0.97
C LEU A 49 7.26 -6.25 -0.73
N SER A 50 7.44 -5.34 -1.69
CA SER A 50 8.27 -4.14 -1.50
C SER A 50 7.78 -3.26 -0.35
N GLN A 51 6.47 -3.16 -0.14
CA GLN A 51 5.89 -2.47 1.01
C GLN A 51 6.20 -3.21 2.32
N PHE A 52 5.97 -4.52 2.38
CA PHE A 52 6.19 -5.32 3.60
C PHE A 52 7.66 -5.51 3.97
N LEU A 53 8.59 -5.34 3.02
CA LEU A 53 10.03 -5.30 3.31
C LEU A 53 10.42 -4.13 4.23
N THR A 54 9.65 -3.03 4.23
CA THR A 54 9.88 -1.88 5.11
C THR A 54 9.26 -2.04 6.50
N TRP A 55 8.41 -3.06 6.70
CA TRP A 55 7.65 -3.24 7.93
C TRP A 55 8.41 -4.04 8.98
N PRO A 56 8.42 -3.59 10.26
CA PRO A 56 8.98 -4.38 11.35
C PRO A 56 8.10 -5.57 11.70
N HIS A 57 8.70 -6.65 12.20
CA HIS A 57 8.00 -7.89 12.57
C HIS A 57 6.71 -7.69 13.38
N PRO A 58 6.65 -6.87 14.44
CA PRO A 58 5.40 -6.70 15.19
C PRO A 58 4.24 -6.15 14.37
N LEU A 59 4.54 -5.31 13.36
CA LEU A 59 3.53 -4.76 12.45
C LEU A 59 3.05 -5.82 11.47
N LEU A 60 3.97 -6.59 10.88
CA LEU A 60 3.65 -7.72 10.00
C LEU A 60 2.75 -8.74 10.72
N ALA A 61 3.13 -9.15 11.93
CA ALA A 61 2.36 -10.10 12.73
C ALA A 61 0.96 -9.56 13.06
N SER A 62 0.85 -8.28 13.43
CA SER A 62 -0.45 -7.66 13.73
C SER A 62 -1.35 -7.58 12.50
N TYR A 63 -0.79 -7.31 11.33
CA TYR A 63 -1.56 -7.25 10.09
C TYR A 63 -1.98 -8.65 9.59
N ALA A 64 -1.13 -9.65 9.76
CA ALA A 64 -1.52 -11.04 9.51
C ALA A 64 -2.70 -11.46 10.39
N ASP A 65 -2.66 -11.12 11.70
CA ASP A 65 -3.79 -11.32 12.62
C ASP A 65 -5.08 -10.60 12.13
N ASP A 66 -4.95 -9.38 11.55
CA ASP A 66 -6.10 -8.63 11.03
C ASP A 66 -6.76 -9.36 9.83
N LEU A 67 -5.95 -9.90 8.92
CA LEU A 67 -6.43 -10.69 7.77
C LEU A 67 -7.17 -11.96 8.25
N ASP A 68 -6.56 -12.72 9.17
CA ASP A 68 -7.16 -13.95 9.72
C ASP A 68 -8.48 -13.66 10.44
N GLN A 69 -8.52 -12.57 11.23
CA GLN A 69 -9.74 -12.16 11.94
C GLN A 69 -10.84 -11.69 10.99
N ALA A 70 -10.47 -11.00 9.91
CA ALA A 70 -11.43 -10.59 8.89
C ALA A 70 -12.08 -11.79 8.23
N ASP A 71 -11.29 -12.79 7.81
CA ASP A 71 -11.79 -14.03 7.22
C ASP A 71 -12.70 -14.81 8.18
N ALA A 72 -12.31 -14.93 9.45
CA ALA A 72 -13.11 -15.58 10.48
C ALA A 72 -14.47 -14.89 10.70
N GLN A 73 -14.59 -13.61 10.35
CA GLN A 73 -15.81 -12.82 10.43
C GLN A 73 -16.57 -12.73 9.09
N GLY A 74 -16.08 -13.41 8.05
CA GLY A 74 -16.64 -13.32 6.70
C GLY A 74 -16.43 -11.96 6.02
N ARG A 75 -15.42 -11.21 6.46
CA ARG A 75 -15.01 -9.91 5.91
C ARG A 75 -13.82 -10.09 4.96
N ASN A 76 -13.65 -9.13 4.05
CA ASN A 76 -12.54 -9.12 3.12
C ASN A 76 -11.93 -7.70 3.13
N LEU A 77 -10.70 -7.58 3.65
CA LEU A 77 -10.06 -6.28 3.86
C LEU A 77 -9.75 -5.56 2.54
N LEU A 78 -9.48 -6.32 1.46
CA LEU A 78 -9.26 -5.73 0.14
C LEU A 78 -10.55 -5.15 -0.43
N THR A 79 -11.68 -5.85 -0.28
CA THR A 79 -13.01 -5.32 -0.65
C THR A 79 -13.35 -4.06 0.16
N GLU A 80 -13.09 -4.05 1.47
CA GLU A 80 -13.32 -2.88 2.31
C GLU A 80 -12.43 -1.70 1.90
N LYS A 81 -11.16 -1.94 1.62
CA LYS A 81 -10.21 -0.94 1.12
C LYS A 81 -10.72 -0.26 -0.14
N TYR A 82 -11.07 -1.04 -1.16
CA TYR A 82 -11.60 -0.51 -2.43
C TYR A 82 -12.95 0.17 -2.24
N GLY A 83 -13.81 -0.39 -1.38
CA GLY A 83 -15.07 0.24 -1.01
C GLY A 83 -14.88 1.63 -0.42
N ARG A 84 -13.91 1.82 0.49
CA ARG A 84 -13.58 3.13 1.07
C ARG A 84 -13.04 4.13 0.05
N MET A 85 -12.28 3.66 -0.93
CA MET A 85 -11.76 4.52 -2.00
C MET A 85 -12.90 5.11 -2.86
N MET A 86 -14.04 4.44 -2.96
CA MET A 86 -15.21 4.92 -3.70
C MET A 86 -15.83 6.18 -3.12
N GLU A 87 -15.55 6.53 -1.86
CA GLU A 87 -16.02 7.80 -1.28
C GLU A 87 -15.59 9.01 -2.12
N SER A 88 -14.39 8.95 -2.71
CA SER A 88 -13.87 10.00 -3.59
C SER A 88 -14.17 9.76 -5.07
N THR A 89 -14.05 8.52 -5.54
CA THR A 89 -14.12 8.20 -6.98
C THR A 89 -15.55 7.96 -7.49
N ALA A 90 -16.48 7.56 -6.61
CA ALA A 90 -17.88 7.28 -6.94
C ALA A 90 -18.80 7.57 -5.72
N PRO A 91 -18.89 8.85 -5.25
CA PRO A 91 -19.53 9.21 -3.97
C PRO A 91 -21.00 8.80 -3.85
N ASP A 92 -21.80 8.95 -4.92
CA ASP A 92 -23.22 8.58 -4.89
C ASP A 92 -23.41 7.08 -4.66
N GLN A 93 -22.62 6.25 -5.33
CA GLN A 93 -22.63 4.80 -5.17
C GLN A 93 -22.09 4.41 -3.78
N TYR A 94 -21.01 5.06 -3.34
CA TYR A 94 -20.45 4.84 -2.00
C TYR A 94 -21.52 5.04 -0.92
N HIS A 95 -22.18 6.19 -0.89
CA HIS A 95 -23.16 6.50 0.14
C HIS A 95 -24.41 5.60 0.09
N SER A 96 -24.87 5.23 -1.10
CA SER A 96 -26.08 4.41 -1.26
C SER A 96 -25.86 2.92 -1.04
N SER A 97 -24.71 2.38 -1.42
CA SER A 97 -24.54 0.94 -1.58
C SER A 97 -23.31 0.34 -0.86
N ILE A 98 -22.35 1.16 -0.40
CA ILE A 98 -21.09 0.68 0.18
C ILE A 98 -20.94 1.09 1.64
N ALA A 99 -21.06 2.38 1.96
CA ALA A 99 -20.85 2.93 3.30
C ALA A 99 -21.67 2.25 4.41
N PRO A 100 -22.94 1.83 4.18
CA PRO A 100 -23.74 1.13 5.20
C PRO A 100 -23.15 -0.20 5.66
N TYR A 101 -22.33 -0.84 4.84
CA TYR A 101 -21.75 -2.17 5.10
C TYR A 101 -20.31 -2.10 5.59
N LEU A 102 -19.66 -0.94 5.51
CA LEU A 102 -18.29 -0.76 6.01
C LEU A 102 -18.25 -0.57 7.52
N PRO A 103 -17.25 -1.11 8.22
CA PRO A 103 -17.00 -0.78 9.62
C PRO A 103 -16.85 0.74 9.81
N LYS A 104 -17.57 1.31 10.77
CA LYS A 104 -17.48 2.74 11.10
C LYS A 104 -16.19 3.03 11.84
N LEU A 105 -15.52 4.11 11.44
CA LEU A 105 -14.32 4.61 12.09
C LEU A 105 -14.67 5.76 13.04
N GLY A 106 -14.16 5.71 14.29
CA GLY A 106 -14.29 6.81 15.23
C GLY A 106 -13.48 8.04 14.80
N LEU A 107 -13.84 9.21 15.31
CA LEU A 107 -13.16 10.47 14.94
C LEU A 107 -11.68 10.46 15.29
N ASP A 108 -11.32 10.03 16.50
CA ASP A 108 -9.91 9.94 16.95
C ASP A 108 -9.07 9.07 15.99
N ARG A 109 -9.68 7.98 15.50
CA ARG A 109 -9.02 7.11 14.53
C ARG A 109 -8.86 7.77 13.17
N GLN A 110 -9.87 8.51 12.70
CA GLN A 110 -9.78 9.26 11.45
C GLN A 110 -8.68 10.33 11.54
N GLU A 111 -8.60 11.07 12.66
CA GLU A 111 -7.54 12.05 12.90
C GLU A 111 -6.15 11.40 12.89
N GLN A 112 -6.01 10.23 13.52
CA GLN A 112 -4.77 9.45 13.50
C GLN A 112 -4.37 9.05 12.07
N GLN A 113 -5.33 8.58 11.27
CA GLN A 113 -5.09 8.22 9.87
C GLN A 113 -4.65 9.42 9.04
N GLU A 114 -5.35 10.54 9.14
CA GLU A 114 -5.02 11.75 8.37
C GLU A 114 -3.62 12.28 8.73
N HIS A 115 -3.20 12.21 9.99
CA HIS A 115 -1.84 12.56 10.40
C HIS A 115 -0.78 11.69 9.70
N ILE A 116 -1.02 10.37 9.62
CA ILE A 116 -0.14 9.43 8.90
C ILE A 116 -0.12 9.72 7.40
N ILE A 117 -1.30 9.98 6.82
CA ILE A 117 -1.47 10.26 5.39
C ILE A 117 -0.74 11.52 4.98
N ASP A 118 -0.94 12.62 5.71
CA ASP A 118 -0.27 13.90 5.42
C ASP A 118 1.25 13.76 5.40
N ARG A 119 1.80 12.97 6.32
CA ARG A 119 3.23 12.67 6.34
C ARG A 119 3.68 11.93 5.11
N GLN A 120 2.98 10.88 4.73
CA GLN A 120 3.37 10.05 3.59
C GLN A 120 3.16 10.77 2.25
N VAL A 121 2.13 11.60 2.13
CA VAL A 121 1.96 12.45 0.94
C VAL A 121 3.09 13.47 0.81
N ALA A 122 3.55 14.05 1.93
CA ALA A 122 4.73 14.93 1.92
C ALA A 122 6.00 14.18 1.47
N TRP A 123 6.19 12.95 1.93
CA TRP A 123 7.31 12.09 1.51
C TRP A 123 7.22 11.70 0.03
N ALA A 124 6.03 11.35 -0.46
CA ALA A 124 5.83 11.03 -1.87
C ALA A 124 6.09 12.25 -2.77
N LYS A 125 5.71 13.45 -2.32
CA LYS A 125 6.03 14.69 -3.03
C LYS A 125 7.53 14.96 -3.09
N ASP A 126 8.23 14.87 -1.94
CA ASP A 126 9.69 15.01 -1.87
C ASP A 126 10.40 14.00 -2.78
N PHE A 127 9.95 12.74 -2.76
CA PHE A 127 10.48 11.71 -3.64
C PHE A 127 10.36 12.09 -5.12
N ARG A 128 9.18 12.55 -5.57
CA ARG A 128 8.96 12.98 -6.96
C ARG A 128 9.85 14.15 -7.40
N GLU A 129 10.15 15.05 -6.47
CA GLU A 129 11.03 16.20 -6.75
C GLU A 129 12.49 15.74 -6.94
N ARG A 130 12.93 14.73 -6.21
CA ARG A 130 14.30 14.18 -6.30
C ARG A 130 14.48 13.15 -7.42
N TYR A 131 13.45 12.36 -7.70
CA TYR A 131 13.43 11.27 -8.68
C TYR A 131 12.25 11.45 -9.65
N PRO A 132 12.31 12.44 -10.55
CA PRO A 132 11.14 12.83 -11.34
C PRO A 132 10.67 11.77 -12.33
N ARG A 133 11.53 10.86 -12.80
CA ARG A 133 11.14 9.80 -13.75
C ARG A 133 10.50 8.60 -13.04
N LEU A 134 11.12 8.11 -11.98
CA LEU A 134 10.48 7.12 -11.11
C LEU A 134 9.17 7.66 -10.55
N GLY A 135 9.12 8.96 -10.26
CA GLY A 135 7.91 9.65 -9.81
C GLY A 135 6.79 9.75 -10.83
N GLN A 136 7.08 9.66 -12.14
CA GLN A 136 6.06 9.66 -13.20
C GLN A 136 5.19 8.40 -13.19
N GLU A 137 5.75 7.28 -12.74
CA GLU A 137 5.04 6.01 -12.61
C GLU A 137 4.14 5.96 -11.36
N MET A 138 4.26 6.93 -10.46
CA MET A 138 3.45 7.00 -9.25
C MET A 138 2.05 7.55 -9.56
N ARG A 139 1.07 7.16 -8.72
CA ARG A 139 -0.28 7.74 -8.73
C ARG A 139 -0.25 9.25 -8.51
N VAL A 140 -1.25 9.99 -8.99
CA VAL A 140 -1.50 11.37 -8.52
C VAL A 140 -1.53 11.41 -6.99
N LEU A 141 -1.18 12.53 -6.36
CA LEU A 141 -0.92 12.53 -4.92
C LEU A 141 -2.15 12.80 -4.07
N ARG A 142 -2.99 13.74 -4.47
CA ARG A 142 -4.07 14.25 -3.62
C ARG A 142 -5.44 13.77 -4.05
N THR A 143 -6.33 13.56 -3.09
CA THR A 143 -7.75 13.22 -3.30
C THR A 143 -8.45 14.20 -4.23
N SER A 144 -8.06 15.48 -4.22
CA SER A 144 -8.60 16.50 -5.15
C SER A 144 -8.26 16.25 -6.62
N GLU A 145 -7.36 15.33 -6.91
CA GLU A 145 -6.94 14.91 -8.26
C GLU A 145 -7.58 13.58 -8.68
N ASP A 146 -8.43 13.00 -7.82
CA ASP A 146 -9.11 11.72 -8.12
C ASP A 146 -10.09 11.89 -9.30
N THR A 147 -10.13 10.85 -10.12
CA THR A 147 -11.15 10.65 -11.16
C THR A 147 -11.71 9.22 -11.05
N PRO A 148 -12.82 8.89 -11.74
CA PRO A 148 -13.31 7.51 -11.76
C PRO A 148 -12.27 6.48 -12.24
N GLU A 149 -11.31 6.91 -13.08
CA GLU A 149 -10.29 6.07 -13.69
C GLU A 149 -8.94 6.10 -12.94
N ALA A 150 -8.70 7.13 -12.11
CA ALA A 150 -7.42 7.35 -11.43
C ALA A 150 -7.61 7.72 -9.97
N THR A 151 -7.19 6.84 -9.09
CA THR A 151 -7.22 7.03 -7.63
C THR A 151 -5.86 7.54 -7.14
N SER A 152 -5.85 8.60 -6.35
CA SER A 152 -4.65 9.19 -5.78
C SER A 152 -3.99 8.30 -4.72
N PHE A 153 -2.73 8.61 -4.43
CA PHE A 153 -1.99 7.99 -3.33
C PHE A 153 -2.68 8.24 -1.97
N GLU A 154 -3.16 9.47 -1.75
CA GLU A 154 -3.88 9.87 -0.54
C GLU A 154 -5.14 9.02 -0.32
N THR A 155 -6.00 8.89 -1.34
CA THR A 155 -7.24 8.11 -1.28
C THR A 155 -6.96 6.61 -1.13
N TYR A 156 -5.96 6.11 -1.86
CA TYR A 156 -5.54 4.71 -1.75
C TYR A 156 -5.06 4.37 -0.35
N LEU A 157 -4.21 5.22 0.24
CA LEU A 157 -3.67 5.03 1.58
C LEU A 157 -4.78 5.16 2.65
N ARG A 158 -5.69 6.14 2.50
CA ARG A 158 -6.86 6.29 3.39
C ARG A 158 -7.72 5.03 3.40
N GLY A 159 -8.00 4.47 2.23
CA GLY A 159 -8.71 3.20 2.10
C GLY A 159 -8.00 2.04 2.82
N GLU A 160 -6.69 1.92 2.66
CA GLU A 160 -5.88 0.88 3.28
C GLU A 160 -5.84 1.01 4.81
N LEU A 161 -5.46 2.17 5.34
CA LEU A 161 -5.40 2.42 6.79
C LEU A 161 -6.77 2.24 7.46
N GLY A 162 -7.86 2.50 6.72
CA GLY A 162 -9.23 2.29 7.17
C GLY A 162 -9.58 0.83 7.47
N THR A 163 -8.81 -0.13 6.98
CA THR A 163 -9.03 -1.56 7.21
C THR A 163 -8.25 -2.13 8.40
N TYR A 164 -7.21 -1.43 8.86
CA TYR A 164 -6.36 -1.92 9.95
C TYR A 164 -7.09 -1.97 11.29
N SER A 165 -6.75 -2.92 12.16
CA SER A 165 -7.15 -2.85 13.56
C SER A 165 -6.51 -1.65 14.26
N ALA A 166 -7.00 -1.29 15.44
CA ALA A 166 -6.38 -0.23 16.25
C ALA A 166 -4.91 -0.54 16.54
N ARG A 167 -4.61 -1.80 16.88
CA ARG A 167 -3.24 -2.25 17.14
C ARG A 167 -2.33 -2.09 15.93
N THR A 168 -2.80 -2.51 14.76
CA THR A 168 -2.01 -2.42 13.52
C THR A 168 -1.78 -0.97 13.13
N LEU A 169 -2.79 -0.10 13.28
CA LEU A 169 -2.66 1.33 13.01
C LEU A 169 -1.65 2.01 13.96
N ASP A 170 -1.68 1.69 15.26
CA ASP A 170 -0.72 2.21 16.25
C ASP A 170 0.72 1.79 15.94
N LEU A 171 0.91 0.52 15.55
CA LEU A 171 2.22 0.00 15.14
C LEU A 171 2.71 0.66 13.84
N TYR A 172 1.80 0.89 12.90
CA TYR A 172 2.09 1.57 11.65
C TYR A 172 2.49 3.03 11.90
N GLN A 173 1.74 3.76 12.71
CA GLN A 173 2.11 5.12 13.13
C GLN A 173 3.48 5.14 13.79
N SER A 174 3.71 4.24 14.75
CA SER A 174 5.01 4.13 15.42
C SER A 174 6.17 3.86 14.45
N MET A 175 5.95 3.14 13.36
CA MET A 175 6.93 2.94 12.30
C MET A 175 7.17 4.25 11.54
N VAL A 176 6.11 4.94 11.12
CA VAL A 176 6.18 6.23 10.41
C VAL A 176 6.92 7.27 11.25
N ASP A 177 6.61 7.37 12.53
CA ASP A 177 7.27 8.31 13.45
C ASP A 177 8.77 8.00 13.62
N ARG A 178 9.16 6.74 13.69
CA ARG A 178 10.58 6.34 13.75
C ARG A 178 11.34 6.67 12.46
N ILE A 179 10.70 6.44 11.30
CA ILE A 179 11.29 6.82 10.00
C ILE A 179 11.51 8.31 9.95
N GLN A 180 10.53 9.10 10.35
CA GLN A 180 10.67 10.56 10.41
C GLN A 180 11.77 11.01 11.39
N ALA A 181 11.81 10.44 12.58
CA ALA A 181 12.78 10.82 13.60
C ALA A 181 14.24 10.61 13.16
N ARG A 182 14.49 9.66 12.24
CA ARG A 182 15.81 9.44 11.63
C ARG A 182 16.04 10.21 10.32
N GLY A 183 15.10 11.09 9.92
CA GLY A 183 15.17 11.82 8.65
C GLY A 183 14.93 10.96 7.41
N GLY A 184 14.31 9.79 7.57
CA GLY A 184 13.99 8.86 6.48
C GLY A 184 12.71 9.24 5.74
N ASN A 185 12.44 8.52 4.64
CA ASN A 185 11.28 8.67 3.78
C ASN A 185 10.76 7.28 3.38
N LEU A 186 9.55 6.91 3.87
CA LEU A 186 8.99 5.57 3.62
C LEU A 186 8.72 5.31 2.13
N THR A 187 8.35 6.34 1.36
CA THR A 187 8.19 6.21 -0.10
C THR A 187 9.51 5.82 -0.76
N GLU A 188 10.60 6.47 -0.36
CA GLU A 188 11.95 6.17 -0.85
C GLU A 188 12.38 4.74 -0.50
N GLU A 189 12.16 4.32 0.76
CA GLU A 189 12.51 2.97 1.21
C GLU A 189 11.71 1.89 0.46
N THR A 190 10.42 2.13 0.20
CA THR A 190 9.55 1.20 -0.54
C THR A 190 9.94 1.12 -2.01
N ILE A 191 10.20 2.26 -2.67
CA ILE A 191 10.60 2.27 -4.08
C ILE A 191 12.00 1.70 -4.24
N LEU A 192 12.92 1.95 -3.29
CA LEU A 192 14.24 1.31 -3.31
C LEU A 192 14.10 -0.21 -3.27
N ALA A 193 13.26 -0.77 -2.40
CA ALA A 193 12.98 -2.20 -2.38
C ALA A 193 12.45 -2.70 -3.74
N THR A 194 11.53 -1.94 -4.36
CA THR A 194 10.97 -2.28 -5.68
C THR A 194 12.05 -2.31 -6.78
N VAL A 195 12.91 -1.30 -6.86
CA VAL A 195 13.95 -1.23 -7.89
C VAL A 195 15.05 -2.29 -7.67
N GLN A 196 15.34 -2.63 -6.41
CA GLN A 196 16.25 -3.72 -6.08
C GLN A 196 15.72 -5.09 -6.52
N MET A 197 14.42 -5.34 -6.36
CA MET A 197 13.78 -6.55 -6.92
C MET A 197 13.84 -6.61 -8.45
N ASN A 198 14.00 -5.46 -9.12
CA ASN A 198 14.18 -5.34 -10.58
C ASN A 198 15.66 -5.34 -11.01
N GLY A 199 16.60 -5.58 -10.08
CA GLY A 199 18.03 -5.74 -10.37
C GLY A 199 18.84 -4.45 -10.36
N PHE A 200 18.30 -3.33 -9.89
CA PHE A 200 19.06 -2.10 -9.65
C PHE A 200 19.57 -2.06 -8.20
N GLU A 201 20.76 -1.54 -7.99
CA GLU A 201 21.31 -1.41 -6.63
C GLU A 201 20.82 -0.14 -5.92
N THR A 202 20.59 0.93 -6.68
CA THR A 202 20.24 2.25 -6.15
C THR A 202 19.10 2.91 -6.93
N LEU A 203 18.44 3.90 -6.29
CA LEU A 203 17.43 4.74 -6.94
C LEU A 203 18.03 5.58 -8.08
N ASP A 204 19.26 6.09 -7.91
CA ASP A 204 19.93 6.87 -8.95
C ASP A 204 20.18 6.04 -10.22
N GLU A 205 20.57 4.78 -10.06
CA GLU A 205 20.75 3.86 -11.17
C GLU A 205 19.42 3.60 -11.90
N ALA A 206 18.36 3.33 -11.15
CA ALA A 206 17.02 3.10 -11.70
C ALA A 206 16.47 4.36 -12.39
N GLU A 207 16.63 5.55 -11.81
CA GLU A 207 16.22 6.84 -12.37
C GLU A 207 16.96 7.12 -13.70
N GLN A 208 18.27 6.79 -13.78
CA GLN A 208 19.05 6.95 -15.00
C GLN A 208 18.65 5.94 -16.07
N ALA A 209 18.29 4.72 -15.70
CA ALA A 209 17.85 3.68 -16.63
C ALA A 209 16.58 4.05 -17.38
N GLN A 210 15.67 4.82 -16.78
CA GLN A 210 14.47 5.35 -17.44
C GLN A 210 14.78 6.31 -18.62
N ASN A 211 16.02 6.75 -18.78
CA ASN A 211 16.47 7.57 -19.93
C ASN A 211 16.78 6.77 -21.19
N ARG A 212 16.94 5.45 -21.09
CA ARG A 212 17.31 4.66 -22.25
C ARG A 212 16.08 4.41 -23.11
N PRO A 213 16.10 4.76 -24.43
CA PRO A 213 15.04 4.30 -25.32
C PRO A 213 15.00 2.77 -25.27
N PRO A 214 13.80 2.16 -25.42
CA PRO A 214 13.70 0.70 -25.43
C PRO A 214 14.69 0.15 -26.46
N GLU A 215 15.60 -0.74 -26.00
CA GLU A 215 16.51 -1.43 -26.91
C GLU A 215 15.66 -2.15 -27.95
N SER A 216 15.79 -1.75 -29.20
CA SER A 216 15.19 -2.44 -30.33
C SER A 216 15.67 -3.88 -30.29
N GLN A 217 14.79 -4.81 -29.91
CA GLN A 217 15.05 -6.23 -30.02
C GLN A 217 15.29 -6.53 -31.51
N SER A 218 16.54 -6.79 -31.83
CA SER A 218 17.01 -7.24 -33.15
C SER A 218 16.85 -8.76 -33.25
#